data_09918713ee7974c7ae76278334901b48
#
_entry.id   09918713ee7974c7ae76278334901b48
#
_cell.length_a   1.000
_cell.length_b   1.000
_cell.length_c   1.000
_cell.angle_alpha   90.00
_cell.angle_beta   90.00
_cell.angle_gamma   90.00
#
_symmetry.space_group_name_H-M   'P 1'
#
loop_
_entity.id
_entity.type
_entity.pdbx_description
1 polymer ?
#
loop_
_entity_poly.entity_id
_entity_poly.type
_entity_poly.pdbx_seq_one_letter_code
_entity_poly.pdbx_strand_id
1 'polypeptide(L)'
;MCIRDSSTATVLAGQQFGIPVSGTMAHSWVMYYGSEYDAFKAYAEVYPDNAVFLVDTYDVLNSGVPNAIQVAKDVLEPMGKRLKGIRLDSGDLAYLAKKARRMLDDAGLEDCKIMASNSLDEYTIKSLLLQGGPIDIFGVGERLITSKSDPVFGAVYKLSLIHI
;
A
#
# COMPACT_ATOMS: atom_id res chain seq x y z
N MET A 1 9.52 -22.58 7.15
CA MET A 1 8.95 -21.33 6.59
C MET A 1 7.73 -20.99 7.44
N CYS A 2 7.86 -20.05 8.36
CA CYS A 2 6.70 -19.62 9.14
C CYS A 2 5.88 -18.67 8.25
N ILE A 3 4.77 -19.16 7.72
CA ILE A 3 3.74 -18.32 7.16
C ILE A 3 3.05 -17.70 8.37
N ARG A 4 3.36 -16.43 8.63
CA ARG A 4 2.58 -15.63 9.58
C ARG A 4 1.59 -14.84 8.78
N ASP A 5 0.38 -15.36 8.67
CA ASP A 5 -0.76 -14.51 8.35
C ASP A 5 -0.95 -13.58 9.55
N SER A 6 -0.52 -12.34 9.39
CA SER A 6 -0.49 -11.40 10.49
C SER A 6 -1.88 -10.82 10.79
N SER A 7 -2.77 -10.75 9.79
CA SER A 7 -4.09 -10.09 9.95
C SER A 7 -5.01 -10.36 8.76
N THR A 8 -6.29 -10.05 8.94
CA THR A 8 -7.29 -10.05 7.87
C THR A 8 -7.83 -8.64 7.62
N ALA A 9 -8.14 -8.32 6.37
CA ALA A 9 -8.88 -7.10 6.01
C ALA A 9 -10.40 -7.25 6.22
N THR A 10 -10.89 -8.46 6.47
CA THR A 10 -12.31 -8.76 6.65
C THR A 10 -12.69 -8.58 8.11
N VAL A 11 -13.28 -7.43 8.45
CA VAL A 11 -13.65 -7.07 9.83
C VAL A 11 -14.56 -8.12 10.47
N LEU A 12 -15.54 -8.63 9.74
CA LEU A 12 -16.45 -9.66 10.24
C LEU A 12 -15.70 -10.97 10.60
N ALA A 13 -14.76 -11.38 9.78
CA ALA A 13 -13.94 -12.57 10.07
C ALA A 13 -13.06 -12.33 11.31
N GLY A 14 -12.51 -11.12 11.45
CA GLY A 14 -11.78 -10.75 12.67
C GLY A 14 -12.63 -10.87 13.92
N GLN A 15 -13.85 -10.34 13.87
CA GLN A 15 -14.81 -10.42 14.99
C GLN A 15 -15.22 -11.86 15.30
N GLN A 16 -15.52 -12.65 14.27
CA GLN A 16 -16.03 -14.02 14.42
C GLN A 16 -14.97 -15.02 14.89
N PHE A 17 -13.73 -14.88 14.40
CA PHE A 17 -12.68 -15.87 14.60
C PHE A 17 -11.51 -15.36 15.47
N GLY A 18 -11.59 -14.15 16.00
CA GLY A 18 -10.53 -13.56 16.82
C GLY A 18 -9.25 -13.28 16.05
N ILE A 19 -9.33 -13.09 14.73
CA ILE A 19 -8.17 -12.80 13.88
C ILE A 19 -7.90 -11.27 13.93
N PRO A 20 -6.65 -10.83 14.14
CA PRO A 20 -6.32 -9.41 14.08
C PRO A 20 -6.79 -8.78 12.77
N VAL A 21 -7.41 -7.62 12.87
CA VAL A 21 -7.87 -6.87 11.69
C VAL A 21 -6.84 -5.80 11.36
N SER A 22 -6.48 -5.69 10.08
CA SER A 22 -5.60 -4.66 9.57
C SER A 22 -6.04 -4.24 8.16
N GLY A 23 -5.72 -3.03 7.80
CA GLY A 23 -5.99 -2.49 6.48
C GLY A 23 -5.24 -1.18 6.26
N THR A 24 -5.35 -0.66 5.05
CA THR A 24 -4.78 0.62 4.65
C THR A 24 -5.85 1.46 3.95
N MET A 25 -5.52 2.70 3.60
CA MET A 25 -6.40 3.55 2.79
C MET A 25 -6.66 2.95 1.40
N ALA A 26 -7.78 3.33 0.78
CA ALA A 26 -8.09 3.04 -0.62
C ALA A 26 -7.69 4.21 -1.53
N HIS A 27 -7.59 3.99 -2.85
CA HIS A 27 -7.36 5.06 -3.83
C HIS A 27 -8.42 6.15 -3.76
N SER A 28 -9.69 5.80 -3.47
CA SER A 28 -10.78 6.77 -3.30
C SER A 28 -10.54 7.75 -2.15
N TRP A 29 -9.85 7.33 -1.08
CA TRP A 29 -9.41 8.22 -0.01
C TRP A 29 -8.46 9.29 -0.55
N VAL A 30 -7.42 8.86 -1.28
CA VAL A 30 -6.43 9.78 -1.85
C VAL A 30 -7.09 10.75 -2.84
N MET A 31 -8.00 10.24 -3.68
CA MET A 31 -8.72 11.03 -4.68
C MET A 31 -9.73 12.02 -4.08
N TYR A 32 -10.20 11.79 -2.85
CA TYR A 32 -11.11 12.70 -2.15
C TYR A 32 -10.44 14.01 -1.75
N TYR A 33 -9.14 13.97 -1.46
CA TYR A 33 -8.35 15.15 -1.10
C TYR A 33 -7.81 15.87 -2.33
N GLY A 34 -7.49 17.16 -2.19
CA GLY A 34 -6.93 17.97 -3.26
C GLY A 34 -5.50 17.58 -3.67
N SER A 35 -4.78 16.87 -2.80
CA SER A 35 -3.43 16.39 -3.04
C SER A 35 -3.14 15.10 -2.27
N GLU A 36 -2.13 14.33 -2.72
CA GLU A 36 -1.64 13.16 -1.97
C GLU A 36 -1.08 13.54 -0.61
N TYR A 37 -0.41 14.68 -0.53
CA TYR A 37 0.11 15.19 0.74
C TYR A 37 -1.01 15.38 1.78
N ASP A 38 -2.11 16.05 1.41
CA ASP A 38 -3.23 16.29 2.32
C ASP A 38 -3.92 14.98 2.74
N ALA A 39 -4.06 14.04 1.80
CA ALA A 39 -4.62 12.72 2.08
C ALA A 39 -3.77 11.92 3.07
N PHE A 40 -2.47 11.90 2.87
CA PHE A 40 -1.52 11.19 3.75
C PHE A 40 -1.41 11.87 5.11
N LYS A 41 -1.39 13.20 5.15
CA LYS A 41 -1.40 14.00 6.38
C LYS A 41 -2.62 13.69 7.23
N ALA A 42 -3.83 13.78 6.64
CA ALA A 42 -5.06 13.49 7.35
C ALA A 42 -5.11 12.05 7.90
N TYR A 43 -4.55 11.09 7.16
CA TYR A 43 -4.46 9.71 7.62
C TYR A 43 -3.43 9.56 8.77
N ALA A 44 -2.28 10.20 8.66
CA ALA A 44 -1.23 10.18 9.68
C ALA A 44 -1.69 10.78 11.01
N GLU A 45 -2.48 11.85 10.97
CA GLU A 45 -3.02 12.51 12.17
C GLU A 45 -3.98 11.58 12.95
N VAL A 46 -4.72 10.71 12.24
CA VAL A 46 -5.67 9.77 12.87
C VAL A 46 -5.00 8.45 13.27
N TYR A 47 -4.06 7.97 12.46
CA TYR A 47 -3.41 6.66 12.65
C TYR A 47 -1.88 6.76 12.67
N PRO A 48 -1.29 7.57 13.59
CA PRO A 48 0.16 7.82 13.56
C PRO A 48 1.01 6.57 13.82
N ASP A 49 0.49 5.61 14.59
CA ASP A 49 1.21 4.36 14.90
C ASP A 49 1.12 3.31 13.79
N ASN A 50 0.17 3.46 12.87
CA ASN A 50 -0.09 2.51 11.78
C ASN A 50 -0.15 3.21 10.42
N ALA A 51 0.59 4.30 10.24
CA ALA A 51 0.62 5.05 9.00
C ALA A 51 1.26 4.21 7.89
N VAL A 52 0.44 3.75 6.94
CA VAL A 52 0.84 3.10 5.69
C VAL A 52 0.14 3.83 4.55
N PHE A 53 0.92 4.41 3.63
CA PHE A 53 0.39 5.25 2.56
C PHE A 53 0.34 4.52 1.23
N LEU A 54 -0.79 4.64 0.52
CA LEU A 54 -1.00 4.11 -0.82
C LEU A 54 -0.47 5.14 -1.84
N VAL A 55 0.68 4.83 -2.44
CA VAL A 55 1.49 5.82 -3.18
C VAL A 55 1.34 5.74 -4.70
N ASP A 56 0.49 4.88 -5.21
CA ASP A 56 0.32 4.64 -6.65
C ASP A 56 -1.01 5.15 -7.23
N THR A 57 -1.65 6.11 -6.55
CA THR A 57 -2.91 6.69 -7.04
C THR A 57 -2.68 7.48 -8.32
N TYR A 58 -1.58 8.22 -8.44
CA TYR A 58 -1.23 9.02 -9.61
C TYR A 58 0.13 8.64 -10.19
N ASP A 59 1.23 8.99 -9.53
CA ASP A 59 2.60 8.69 -9.96
C ASP A 59 3.45 8.31 -8.75
N VAL A 60 3.86 7.05 -8.70
CA VAL A 60 4.62 6.49 -7.57
C VAL A 60 5.89 7.28 -7.28
N LEU A 61 6.69 7.54 -8.31
CA LEU A 61 8.06 8.04 -8.13
C LEU A 61 8.13 9.56 -8.11
N ASN A 62 7.24 10.24 -8.83
CA ASN A 62 7.26 11.69 -8.94
C ASN A 62 6.28 12.39 -7.97
N SER A 63 5.34 11.66 -7.39
CA SER A 63 4.32 12.22 -6.49
C SER A 63 4.14 11.38 -5.22
N GLY A 64 3.69 10.15 -5.31
CA GLY A 64 3.30 9.34 -4.15
C GLY A 64 4.40 9.15 -3.11
N VAL A 65 5.56 8.62 -3.50
CA VAL A 65 6.68 8.41 -2.57
C VAL A 65 7.26 9.73 -2.05
N PRO A 66 7.48 10.78 -2.87
CA PRO A 66 7.88 12.09 -2.36
C PRO A 66 6.93 12.67 -1.31
N ASN A 67 5.61 12.65 -1.57
CA ASN A 67 4.62 13.13 -0.60
C ASN A 67 4.59 12.28 0.68
N ALA A 68 4.75 10.95 0.56
CA ALA A 68 4.85 10.06 1.73
C ALA A 68 6.05 10.40 2.61
N ILE A 69 7.21 10.65 2.01
CA ILE A 69 8.44 11.06 2.71
C ILE A 69 8.21 12.42 3.38
N GLN A 70 7.59 13.35 2.68
CA GLN A 70 7.34 14.68 3.23
C GLN A 70 6.41 14.64 4.44
N VAL A 71 5.29 13.90 4.37
CA VAL A 71 4.39 13.72 5.51
C VAL A 71 5.06 13.00 6.67
N ALA A 72 5.94 12.02 6.38
CA ALA A 72 6.71 11.37 7.44
C ALA A 72 7.54 12.38 8.24
N LYS A 73 8.20 13.31 7.56
CA LYS A 73 9.05 14.35 8.19
C LYS A 73 8.24 15.47 8.84
N ASP A 74 7.19 15.94 8.16
CA ASP A 74 6.43 17.13 8.61
C ASP A 74 5.42 16.81 9.72
N VAL A 75 4.90 15.56 9.74
CA VAL A 75 3.79 15.17 10.62
C VAL A 75 4.20 14.09 11.61
N LEU A 76 4.74 12.97 11.13
CA LEU A 76 5.02 11.83 12.01
C LEU A 76 6.24 12.05 12.90
N GLU A 77 7.35 12.54 12.37
CA GLU A 77 8.57 12.78 13.15
C GLU A 77 8.36 13.79 14.31
N PRO A 78 7.66 14.93 14.13
CA PRO A 78 7.33 15.83 15.23
C PRO A 78 6.46 15.18 16.33
N MET A 79 5.67 14.17 15.98
CA MET A 79 4.89 13.36 16.92
C MET A 79 5.72 12.27 17.62
N GLY A 80 7.00 12.12 17.28
CA GLY A 80 7.84 11.01 17.73
C GLY A 80 7.45 9.66 17.12
N LYS A 81 6.82 9.69 15.93
CA LYS A 81 6.34 8.51 15.20
C LYS A 81 7.12 8.31 13.92
N ARG A 82 7.03 7.09 13.36
CA ARG A 82 7.71 6.73 12.11
C ARG A 82 6.69 6.22 11.09
N LEU A 83 6.94 6.52 9.82
CA LEU A 83 6.17 5.95 8.72
C LEU A 83 6.34 4.42 8.71
N LYS A 84 5.26 3.69 8.90
CA LYS A 84 5.31 2.21 8.97
C LYS A 84 5.51 1.57 7.62
N GLY A 85 4.94 2.14 6.58
CA GLY A 85 5.09 1.58 5.24
C GLY A 85 4.48 2.42 4.14
N ILE A 86 4.81 2.01 2.93
CA ILE A 86 4.11 2.41 1.70
C ILE A 86 3.50 1.19 1.04
N ARG A 87 2.41 1.38 0.30
CA ARG A 87 1.73 0.33 -0.46
C ARG A 87 1.76 0.63 -1.95
N LEU A 88 2.13 -0.38 -2.72
CA LEU A 88 2.12 -0.42 -4.19
C LEU A 88 1.06 -1.42 -4.64
N ASP A 89 0.10 -0.98 -5.45
CA ASP A 89 -1.07 -1.77 -5.87
C ASP A 89 -1.14 -1.90 -7.40
N SER A 90 -0.23 -1.28 -8.15
CA SER A 90 -0.24 -1.24 -9.62
C SER A 90 1.16 -1.08 -10.22
N GLY A 91 1.25 -1.30 -11.54
CA GLY A 91 2.48 -1.15 -12.31
C GLY A 91 3.47 -2.31 -12.14
N ASP A 92 4.73 -2.09 -12.53
CA ASP A 92 5.82 -3.05 -12.30
C ASP A 92 6.27 -2.97 -10.84
N LEU A 93 5.67 -3.83 -10.00
CA LEU A 93 5.89 -3.82 -8.57
C LEU A 93 7.36 -4.04 -8.18
N ALA A 94 8.10 -4.90 -8.90
CA ALA A 94 9.51 -5.15 -8.59
C ALA A 94 10.38 -3.93 -8.89
N TYR A 95 10.17 -3.29 -10.04
CA TYR A 95 10.87 -2.07 -10.42
C TYR A 95 10.54 -0.91 -9.48
N LEU A 96 9.25 -0.68 -9.25
CA LEU A 96 8.78 0.42 -8.39
C LEU A 96 9.25 0.25 -6.96
N ALA A 97 9.20 -0.97 -6.40
CA ALA A 97 9.70 -1.24 -5.06
C ALA A 97 11.20 -0.94 -4.92
N LYS A 98 12.02 -1.30 -5.91
CA LYS A 98 13.46 -0.97 -5.92
C LYS A 98 13.73 0.52 -5.94
N LYS A 99 12.95 1.27 -6.72
CA LYS A 99 13.09 2.73 -6.79
C LYS A 99 12.60 3.40 -5.50
N ALA A 100 11.42 3.02 -5.04
CA ALA A 100 10.84 3.52 -3.80
C ALA A 100 11.77 3.25 -2.60
N ARG A 101 12.36 2.03 -2.51
CA ARG A 101 13.30 1.68 -1.43
C ARG A 101 14.48 2.64 -1.37
N ARG A 102 15.09 2.95 -2.52
CA ARG A 102 16.20 3.91 -2.58
C ARG A 102 15.78 5.29 -2.11
N MET A 103 14.62 5.77 -2.57
CA MET A 103 14.12 7.08 -2.16
C MET A 103 13.83 7.16 -0.65
N LEU A 104 13.30 6.08 -0.07
CA LEU A 104 13.07 5.98 1.37
C LEU A 104 14.38 5.92 2.16
N ASP A 105 15.36 5.15 1.71
CA ASP A 105 16.69 5.05 2.34
C ASP A 105 17.42 6.40 2.29
N ASP A 106 17.42 7.07 1.13
CA ASP A 106 18.01 8.39 0.95
C ASP A 106 17.34 9.46 1.84
N ALA A 107 16.10 9.22 2.25
CA ALA A 107 15.35 10.09 3.16
C ALA A 107 15.51 9.75 4.66
N GLY A 108 16.25 8.67 5.01
CA GLY A 108 16.43 8.19 6.39
C GLY A 108 15.25 7.36 6.91
N LEU A 109 14.51 6.71 6.01
CA LEU A 109 13.34 5.87 6.31
C LEU A 109 13.58 4.39 5.98
N GLU A 110 14.75 3.86 6.38
CA GLU A 110 15.16 2.48 6.11
C GLU A 110 14.24 1.45 6.79
N ASP A 111 13.61 1.84 7.89
CA ASP A 111 12.65 1.03 8.65
C ASP A 111 11.25 0.99 8.02
N CYS A 112 10.95 1.90 7.09
CA CYS A 112 9.67 1.94 6.37
C CYS A 112 9.49 0.69 5.50
N LYS A 113 8.38 -0.04 5.69
CA LYS A 113 8.09 -1.28 4.96
C LYS A 113 7.49 -1.01 3.59
N ILE A 114 7.77 -1.89 2.63
CA ILE A 114 7.13 -1.85 1.32
C ILE A 114 6.12 -2.99 1.25
N MET A 115 4.85 -2.63 1.05
CA MET A 115 3.75 -3.56 0.86
C MET A 115 3.38 -3.61 -0.62
N ALA A 116 3.22 -4.82 -1.17
CA ALA A 116 2.66 -5.03 -2.49
C ALA A 116 1.28 -5.68 -2.40
N SER A 117 0.39 -5.29 -3.29
CA SER A 117 -0.95 -5.87 -3.43
C SER A 117 -1.36 -5.85 -4.92
N ASN A 118 -2.57 -6.26 -5.22
CA ASN A 118 -3.15 -6.44 -6.54
C ASN A 118 -2.88 -7.81 -7.16
N SER A 119 -3.92 -8.65 -7.19
CA SER A 119 -3.98 -9.94 -7.89
C SER A 119 -2.79 -10.87 -7.63
N LEU A 120 -2.23 -10.79 -6.41
CA LEU A 120 -1.08 -11.60 -6.03
C LEU A 120 -1.49 -13.05 -5.78
N ASP A 121 -0.65 -13.94 -6.29
CA ASP A 121 -0.66 -15.38 -6.02
C ASP A 121 0.76 -15.88 -5.71
N GLU A 122 0.89 -17.16 -5.41
CA GLU A 122 2.19 -17.76 -5.07
C GLU A 122 3.22 -17.63 -6.19
N TYR A 123 2.78 -17.64 -7.45
CA TYR A 123 3.67 -17.52 -8.61
C TYR A 123 4.15 -16.08 -8.80
N THR A 124 3.24 -15.13 -8.69
CA THR A 124 3.55 -13.70 -8.79
C THR A 124 4.49 -13.28 -7.66
N ILE A 125 4.19 -13.69 -6.42
CA ILE A 125 5.06 -13.41 -5.25
C ILE A 125 6.45 -14.01 -5.48
N LYS A 126 6.54 -15.28 -5.91
CA LYS A 126 7.82 -15.90 -6.23
C LYS A 126 8.58 -15.12 -7.31
N SER A 127 7.90 -14.69 -8.36
CA SER A 127 8.49 -13.89 -9.44
C SER A 127 9.04 -12.56 -8.94
N LEU A 128 8.26 -11.82 -8.13
CA LEU A 128 8.68 -10.54 -7.54
C LEU A 128 9.94 -10.70 -6.68
N LEU A 129 10.00 -11.75 -5.87
CA LEU A 129 11.17 -12.06 -5.05
C LEU A 129 12.39 -12.44 -5.89
N LEU A 130 12.21 -13.25 -6.94
CA LEU A 130 13.31 -13.63 -7.85
C LEU A 130 13.85 -12.43 -8.64
N GLN A 131 13.01 -11.46 -8.95
CA GLN A 131 13.43 -10.19 -9.54
C GLN A 131 14.17 -9.29 -8.55
N GLY A 132 14.29 -9.68 -7.27
CA GLY A 132 14.95 -8.90 -6.23
C GLY A 132 14.13 -7.66 -5.80
N GLY A 133 12.81 -7.74 -5.87
CA GLY A 133 11.92 -6.69 -5.33
C GLY A 133 12.04 -6.65 -3.79
N PRO A 134 12.42 -5.51 -3.19
CA PRO A 134 12.52 -5.36 -1.73
C PRO A 134 11.13 -5.15 -1.12
N ILE A 135 10.31 -6.19 -1.17
CA ILE A 135 8.94 -6.18 -0.68
C ILE A 135 8.89 -6.94 0.64
N ASP A 136 8.40 -6.28 1.68
CA ASP A 136 8.32 -6.83 3.04
C ASP A 136 6.99 -7.53 3.32
N ILE A 137 5.89 -7.05 2.71
CA ILE A 137 4.53 -7.49 3.01
C ILE A 137 3.75 -7.70 1.72
N PHE A 138 2.96 -8.76 1.66
CA PHE A 138 2.10 -9.07 0.52
C PHE A 138 0.64 -9.07 0.96
N GLY A 139 -0.17 -8.23 0.32
CA GLY A 139 -1.63 -8.23 0.46
C GLY A 139 -2.25 -9.19 -0.55
N VAL A 140 -2.60 -10.40 -0.12
CA VAL A 140 -3.22 -11.42 -0.96
C VAL A 140 -4.70 -11.49 -0.66
N GLY A 141 -5.53 -11.31 -1.67
CA GLY A 141 -6.99 -11.30 -1.51
C GLY A 141 -7.69 -12.11 -2.59
N GLU A 142 -8.04 -11.47 -3.71
CA GLU A 142 -8.84 -12.06 -4.79
C GLU A 142 -8.40 -13.48 -5.19
N ARG A 143 -7.12 -13.65 -5.51
CA ARG A 143 -6.55 -14.92 -5.94
C ARG A 143 -6.59 -16.03 -4.88
N LEU A 144 -6.74 -15.67 -3.62
CA LEU A 144 -6.85 -16.62 -2.51
C LEU A 144 -8.29 -17.13 -2.33
N ILE A 145 -9.28 -16.25 -2.56
CA ILE A 145 -10.67 -16.51 -2.20
C ILE A 145 -11.60 -16.78 -3.38
N THR A 146 -11.10 -16.66 -4.61
CA THR A 146 -11.91 -16.84 -5.82
C THR A 146 -11.39 -17.99 -6.69
N SER A 147 -12.20 -18.42 -7.66
CA SER A 147 -11.78 -19.41 -8.64
C SER A 147 -10.67 -18.88 -9.55
N LYS A 148 -9.61 -19.64 -9.75
CA LYS A 148 -8.49 -19.25 -10.61
C LYS A 148 -8.90 -19.07 -12.07
N SER A 149 -9.84 -19.89 -12.56
CA SER A 149 -10.27 -19.90 -13.98
C SER A 149 -11.26 -18.78 -14.31
N ASP A 150 -12.07 -18.38 -13.33
CA ASP A 150 -13.12 -17.35 -13.52
C ASP A 150 -13.37 -16.65 -12.17
N PRO A 151 -12.44 -15.76 -11.76
CA PRO A 151 -12.41 -15.25 -10.40
C PRO A 151 -13.52 -14.23 -10.12
N VAL A 152 -13.68 -13.24 -10.98
CA VAL A 152 -14.63 -12.12 -10.82
C VAL A 152 -14.87 -11.44 -12.17
N PHE A 153 -15.97 -10.72 -12.28
CA PHE A 153 -16.15 -9.78 -13.38
C PHE A 153 -15.22 -8.58 -13.18
N GLY A 154 -14.25 -8.44 -14.07
CA GLY A 154 -13.32 -7.30 -14.03
C GLY A 154 -14.01 -6.01 -14.44
N ALA A 155 -14.47 -5.24 -13.50
CA ALA A 155 -15.05 -3.92 -13.75
C ALA A 155 -14.33 -2.84 -12.94
N VAL A 156 -14.02 -1.73 -13.59
CA VAL A 156 -13.49 -0.53 -12.96
C VAL A 156 -14.36 0.65 -13.36
N TYR A 157 -14.97 1.32 -12.38
CA TYR A 157 -15.68 2.57 -12.61
C TYR A 157 -14.73 3.75 -12.31
N LYS A 158 -14.50 4.58 -13.33
CA LYS A 158 -13.75 5.83 -13.19
C LYS A 158 -14.62 6.96 -13.71
N LEU A 159 -15.00 7.90 -12.84
CA LEU A 159 -15.66 9.12 -13.27
C LEU A 159 -14.63 10.02 -13.95
N SER A 160 -14.85 10.32 -15.23
CA SER A 160 -14.05 11.28 -15.97
C SER A 160 -14.95 12.46 -16.38
N LEU A 161 -14.57 13.66 -15.94
CA LEU A 161 -15.21 14.89 -16.39
C LEU A 161 -14.38 15.45 -17.55
N ILE A 162 -14.91 15.31 -18.76
CA ILE A 162 -14.34 15.93 -19.96
C ILE A 162 -15.16 17.20 -20.24
N HIS A 163 -14.50 18.35 -20.20
CA HIS A 163 -15.06 19.55 -20.78
C HIS A 163 -14.92 19.45 -22.29
N ILE A 164 -16.09 19.32 -22.98
CA ILE A 164 -16.18 19.38 -24.41
C ILE A 164 -16.36 20.87 -24.80
#